data_64d970a89e964b49a7ea4ebbf434fc85
#
_entry.id   64d970a89e964b49a7ea4ebbf434fc85
#
_cell.length_a   1.000
_cell.length_b   1.000
_cell.length_c   1.000
_cell.angle_alpha   90.00
_cell.angle_beta   90.00
_cell.angle_gamma   90.00
#
_symmetry.space_group_name_H-M   'P 1'
#
loop_
_entity.id
_entity.type
_entity.pdbx_description
1 polymer ?
#
loop_
_entity_poly.entity_id
_entity_poly.type
_entity_poly.pdbx_seq_one_letter_code
_entity_poly.pdbx_strand_id
1 'polypeptide(L)'
;MTITFESTKDEYMCGHIDPFWTDEDYKNLSYEKAIKPGLDEWFDMGYPEYINFYGLDYNNSNPMPDFISKFSEIFSNISNVTYTFYKMTTVTIMPRHIDYFTNYKKIHGVNDNIIRILVMLEDWKPGHYLEIDDKGFVNWKAGDFFAWKSHVPHAASNIGEENNPRYTLQITATLS
;
A
#
# COMPACT_ATOMS: atom_id res chain seq x y z
N MET A 1 8.56 -20.08 -0.17
CA MET A 1 7.24 -20.06 -0.81
C MET A 1 7.29 -19.05 -1.92
N THR A 2 6.89 -19.41 -3.13
CA THR A 2 6.83 -18.49 -4.26
C THR A 2 5.37 -18.20 -4.59
N ILE A 3 5.02 -16.93 -4.75
CA ILE A 3 3.68 -16.47 -5.07
C ILE A 3 3.70 -15.95 -6.50
N THR A 4 2.83 -16.50 -7.33
CA THR A 4 2.65 -16.08 -8.72
C THR A 4 1.29 -15.41 -8.86
N PHE A 5 1.29 -14.22 -9.43
CA PHE A 5 0.05 -13.54 -9.77
C PHE A 5 -0.49 -14.09 -11.08
N GLU A 6 -1.63 -14.75 -11.02
CA GLU A 6 -2.30 -15.19 -12.23
C GLU A 6 -2.99 -14.00 -12.91
N SER A 7 -2.92 -13.95 -14.24
CA SER A 7 -3.69 -12.98 -15.04
C SER A 7 -5.18 -13.38 -15.08
N THR A 8 -5.75 -13.70 -13.92
CA THR A 8 -7.13 -14.19 -13.81
C THR A 8 -8.15 -13.05 -13.78
N LYS A 9 -9.41 -13.45 -13.88
CA LYS A 9 -10.59 -12.56 -13.82
C LYS A 9 -10.74 -11.86 -12.47
N ASP A 10 -10.03 -12.31 -11.44
CA ASP A 10 -10.09 -11.72 -10.11
C ASP A 10 -9.36 -10.39 -10.11
N GLU A 11 -10.06 -9.35 -9.72
CA GLU A 11 -9.57 -7.99 -9.72
C GLU A 11 -8.57 -7.74 -8.59
N TYR A 12 -8.60 -8.59 -7.55
CA TYR A 12 -7.65 -8.56 -6.46
C TYR A 12 -7.35 -9.97 -5.92
N MET A 13 -6.23 -10.11 -5.21
CA MET A 13 -5.77 -11.32 -4.55
C MET A 13 -5.35 -11.03 -3.11
N CYS A 14 -5.59 -11.96 -2.22
CA CYS A 14 -5.10 -11.94 -0.84
C CYS A 14 -4.23 -13.17 -0.56
N GLY A 15 -3.26 -13.03 0.31
CA GLY A 15 -2.44 -14.14 0.75
C GLY A 15 -1.65 -13.78 2.01
N HIS A 16 -0.77 -14.69 2.41
CA HIS A 16 0.08 -14.54 3.59
C HIS A 16 1.50 -14.98 3.29
N ILE A 17 2.46 -14.26 3.82
CA ILE A 17 3.88 -14.59 3.87
C ILE A 17 4.34 -14.53 5.32
N ASP A 18 5.10 -15.53 5.76
CA ASP A 18 5.67 -15.48 7.12
C ASP A 18 6.59 -14.27 7.25
N PRO A 19 6.37 -13.38 8.23
CA PRO A 19 7.21 -12.20 8.42
C PRO A 19 8.68 -12.57 8.61
N PHE A 20 9.56 -11.92 7.86
CA PHE A 20 11.01 -12.04 7.98
C PHE A 20 11.68 -10.70 8.31
N TRP A 21 10.89 -9.75 8.76
CA TRP A 21 11.27 -8.43 9.24
C TRP A 21 10.89 -8.26 10.71
N THR A 22 11.44 -7.25 11.34
CA THR A 22 11.15 -6.84 12.71
C THR A 22 10.61 -5.41 12.74
N ASP A 23 10.12 -4.97 13.87
CA ASP A 23 9.65 -3.59 14.07
C ASP A 23 10.74 -2.55 13.78
N GLU A 24 12.00 -2.87 14.03
CA GLU A 24 13.16 -2.00 13.81
C GLU A 24 13.39 -1.73 12.31
N ASP A 25 13.05 -2.68 11.46
CA ASP A 25 13.27 -2.61 10.03
C ASP A 25 12.39 -1.55 9.33
N TYR A 26 11.25 -1.17 9.92
CA TYR A 26 10.33 -0.23 9.30
C TYR A 26 9.90 0.93 10.21
N LYS A 27 9.83 0.76 11.54
CA LYS A 27 9.39 1.84 12.44
C LYS A 27 10.40 2.96 12.59
N ASN A 28 11.70 2.65 12.43
CA ASN A 28 12.81 3.58 12.60
C ASN A 28 13.21 4.29 11.29
N LEU A 29 12.50 4.05 10.18
CA LEU A 29 12.75 4.75 8.93
C LEU A 29 12.36 6.23 9.06
N SER A 30 13.07 7.09 8.34
CA SER A 30 12.68 8.49 8.20
C SER A 30 11.49 8.61 7.27
N TYR A 31 10.32 8.84 7.85
CA TYR A 31 9.10 9.06 7.08
C TYR A 31 8.91 10.52 6.77
N GLU A 32 8.60 10.82 5.54
CA GLU A 32 8.26 12.15 5.08
C GLU A 32 6.76 12.27 4.89
N LYS A 33 6.20 13.42 5.23
CA LYS A 33 4.78 13.68 5.02
C LYS A 33 4.48 13.60 3.53
N ALA A 34 3.52 12.77 3.16
CA ALA A 34 3.09 12.66 1.77
C ALA A 34 2.43 13.96 1.33
N ILE A 35 3.04 14.64 0.36
CA ILE A 35 2.36 15.70 -0.38
C ILE A 35 1.51 14.99 -1.43
N LYS A 36 0.19 15.03 -1.25
CA LYS A 36 -0.72 14.38 -2.19
C LYS A 36 -1.12 15.36 -3.29
N PRO A 37 -0.63 15.16 -4.51
CA PRO A 37 -1.29 15.77 -5.67
C PRO A 37 -2.69 15.17 -5.80
N GLY A 38 -3.69 15.99 -6.09
CA GLY A 38 -5.06 15.54 -6.27
C GLY A 38 -5.99 15.77 -5.06
N LEU A 39 -5.54 16.46 -4.00
CA LEU A 39 -6.44 16.87 -2.92
C LEU A 39 -7.60 17.73 -3.44
N ASP A 40 -7.35 18.57 -4.45
CA ASP A 40 -8.38 19.37 -5.08
C ASP A 40 -9.49 18.50 -5.68
N GLU A 41 -9.13 17.39 -6.32
CA GLU A 41 -10.11 16.42 -6.84
C GLU A 41 -10.99 15.82 -5.74
N TRP A 42 -10.43 15.58 -4.54
CA TRP A 42 -11.20 15.08 -3.41
C TRP A 42 -12.12 16.15 -2.82
N PHE A 43 -11.67 17.40 -2.75
CA PHE A 43 -12.52 18.52 -2.33
C PHE A 43 -13.66 18.74 -3.34
N ASP A 44 -13.38 18.63 -4.64
CA ASP A 44 -14.38 18.70 -5.71
C ASP A 44 -15.40 17.57 -5.62
N MET A 45 -15.00 16.39 -5.12
CA MET A 45 -15.89 15.27 -4.80
C MET A 45 -16.70 15.47 -3.51
N GLY A 46 -16.50 16.58 -2.79
CA GLY A 46 -17.22 16.93 -1.59
C GLY A 46 -16.62 16.47 -0.27
N TYR A 47 -15.37 15.99 -0.27
CA TYR A 47 -14.67 15.69 0.99
C TYR A 47 -14.28 17.01 1.67
N PRO A 48 -14.62 17.18 2.97
CA PRO A 48 -14.33 18.42 3.67
C PRO A 48 -12.85 18.57 4.03
N GLU A 49 -12.35 19.78 4.02
CA GLU A 49 -10.93 20.09 4.31
C GLU A 49 -10.45 19.64 5.70
N TYR A 50 -11.38 19.44 6.66
CA TYR A 50 -11.02 18.98 8.00
C TYR A 50 -10.70 17.48 8.06
N ILE A 51 -10.97 16.69 7.01
CA ILE A 51 -10.52 15.31 6.95
C ILE A 51 -9.00 15.30 6.83
N ASN A 52 -8.36 14.61 7.76
CA ASN A 52 -6.91 14.52 7.76
C ASN A 52 -6.42 13.58 6.66
N PHE A 53 -6.09 14.13 5.50
CA PHE A 53 -5.39 13.41 4.44
C PHE A 53 -3.87 13.41 4.64
N TYR A 54 -3.36 14.25 5.53
CA TYR A 54 -1.93 14.48 5.71
C TYR A 54 -1.25 13.54 6.71
N GLY A 55 -1.99 12.69 7.38
CA GLY A 55 -1.43 11.71 8.30
C GLY A 55 -0.85 10.47 7.61
N LEU A 56 -0.63 10.54 6.30
CA LEU A 56 0.08 9.53 5.55
C LEU A 56 1.50 10.01 5.29
N ASP A 57 2.44 9.36 5.95
CA ASP A 57 3.87 9.55 5.73
C ASP A 57 4.42 8.39 4.88
N TYR A 58 5.48 8.63 4.13
CA TYR A 58 6.10 7.61 3.31
C TYR A 58 7.62 7.63 3.42
N ASN A 59 8.23 6.48 3.11
CA ASN A 59 9.67 6.36 2.88
C ASN A 59 9.91 5.47 1.65
N ASN A 60 10.59 6.02 0.67
CA ASN A 60 11.10 5.32 -0.51
C ASN A 60 12.57 5.69 -0.77
N SER A 61 13.27 6.14 0.26
CA SER A 61 14.66 6.53 0.16
C SER A 61 15.58 5.34 -0.15
N ASN A 62 16.75 5.66 -0.68
CA ASN A 62 17.81 4.70 -0.94
C ASN A 62 19.01 5.01 -0.01
N PRO A 63 19.60 4.03 0.68
CA PRO A 63 19.33 2.59 0.53
C PRO A 63 18.03 2.15 1.20
N MET A 64 17.35 1.21 0.55
CA MET A 64 16.23 0.48 1.16
C MET A 64 16.78 -0.53 2.18
N PRO A 65 15.99 -0.89 3.22
CA PRO A 65 16.34 -1.97 4.14
C PRO A 65 16.66 -3.28 3.41
N ASP A 66 17.64 -4.02 3.88
CA ASP A 66 18.16 -5.23 3.20
C ASP A 66 17.08 -6.31 2.99
N PHE A 67 16.13 -6.41 3.90
CA PHE A 67 15.05 -7.40 3.81
C PHE A 67 14.14 -7.24 2.58
N ILE A 68 14.11 -6.04 1.99
CA ILE A 68 13.29 -5.75 0.79
C ILE A 68 13.62 -6.68 -0.38
N SER A 69 14.88 -7.07 -0.55
CA SER A 69 15.31 -7.96 -1.63
C SER A 69 14.59 -9.31 -1.63
N LYS A 70 14.18 -9.80 -0.46
CA LYS A 70 13.45 -11.07 -0.32
C LYS A 70 12.07 -11.05 -0.97
N PHE A 71 11.44 -9.89 -1.10
CA PHE A 71 10.13 -9.80 -1.76
C PHE A 71 10.21 -10.13 -3.25
N SER A 72 11.31 -9.83 -3.93
CA SER A 72 11.50 -10.22 -5.33
C SER A 72 11.72 -11.74 -5.52
N GLU A 73 12.12 -12.44 -4.47
CA GLU A 73 12.21 -13.91 -4.47
C GLU A 73 10.85 -14.57 -4.18
N ILE A 74 10.00 -13.90 -3.40
CA ILE A 74 8.68 -14.39 -3.00
C ILE A 74 7.66 -14.15 -4.12
N PHE A 75 7.61 -12.94 -4.65
CA PHE A 75 6.69 -12.58 -5.73
C PHE A 75 7.36 -12.83 -7.08
N SER A 76 6.98 -13.93 -7.72
CA SER A 76 7.43 -14.24 -9.08
C SER A 76 6.55 -13.56 -10.13
N ASN A 77 6.97 -13.56 -11.38
CA ASN A 77 6.29 -12.95 -12.53
C ASN A 77 5.99 -11.44 -12.38
N ILE A 78 6.83 -10.73 -11.64
CA ILE A 78 6.77 -9.27 -11.58
C ILE A 78 8.09 -8.65 -12.03
N SER A 79 8.01 -7.48 -12.62
CA SER A 79 9.16 -6.69 -13.08
C SER A 79 8.96 -5.20 -12.76
N ASN A 80 9.97 -4.38 -13.00
CA ASN A 80 9.90 -2.94 -12.76
C ASN A 80 9.48 -2.57 -11.32
N VAL A 81 9.95 -3.31 -10.33
CA VAL A 81 9.46 -3.24 -8.96
C VAL A 81 9.89 -1.95 -8.27
N THR A 82 8.94 -1.29 -7.63
CA THR A 82 9.20 -0.17 -6.72
C THR A 82 8.61 -0.44 -5.34
N TYR A 83 9.29 0.02 -4.30
CA TYR A 83 8.91 -0.19 -2.91
C TYR A 83 8.69 1.15 -2.21
N THR A 84 7.62 1.24 -1.42
CA THR A 84 7.32 2.42 -0.61
C THR A 84 6.76 1.98 0.74
N PHE A 85 7.43 2.37 1.81
CA PHE A 85 6.89 2.22 3.16
C PHE A 85 5.88 3.34 3.43
N TYR A 86 4.76 2.97 4.02
CA TYR A 86 3.76 3.93 4.48
C TYR A 86 3.52 3.80 5.97
N LYS A 87 3.42 4.96 6.60
CA LYS A 87 2.97 5.13 7.97
C LYS A 87 1.69 5.98 7.92
N MET A 88 0.57 5.40 8.27
CA MET A 88 -0.71 6.09 8.34
C MET A 88 -1.01 6.42 9.80
N THR A 89 -0.93 7.70 10.16
CA THR A 89 -1.22 8.17 11.51
C THR A 89 -2.71 8.09 11.82
N THR A 90 -3.04 8.22 13.11
CA THR A 90 -4.44 8.23 13.55
C THR A 90 -5.22 9.41 12.95
N VAL A 91 -6.53 9.25 12.78
CA VAL A 91 -7.45 10.21 12.15
C VAL A 91 -7.07 10.52 10.70
N THR A 92 -6.58 9.51 10.00
CA THR A 92 -6.25 9.61 8.56
C THR A 92 -7.25 8.80 7.74
N ILE A 93 -7.79 9.41 6.71
CA ILE A 93 -8.68 8.77 5.73
C ILE A 93 -8.07 8.92 4.35
N MET A 94 -7.99 7.81 3.64
CA MET A 94 -7.74 7.77 2.21
C MET A 94 -9.05 7.39 1.52
N PRO A 95 -9.73 8.34 0.89
CA PRO A 95 -11.01 8.11 0.23
C PRO A 95 -10.93 7.03 -0.84
N ARG A 96 -12.08 6.47 -1.20
CA ARG A 96 -12.17 5.49 -2.28
C ARG A 96 -11.71 6.11 -3.60
N HIS A 97 -10.72 5.49 -4.22
CA HIS A 97 -10.10 5.96 -5.45
C HIS A 97 -9.51 4.78 -6.25
N ILE A 98 -9.09 5.05 -7.45
CA ILE A 98 -8.29 4.14 -8.29
C ILE A 98 -6.88 4.71 -8.47
N ASP A 99 -5.91 3.84 -8.67
CA ASP A 99 -4.52 4.24 -8.94
C ASP A 99 -4.31 4.46 -10.45
N TYR A 100 -3.96 5.66 -10.86
CA TYR A 100 -3.61 5.95 -12.26
C TYR A 100 -2.17 5.55 -12.62
N PHE A 101 -1.28 5.41 -11.64
CA PHE A 101 0.14 5.08 -11.82
C PHE A 101 0.90 5.99 -12.78
N THR A 102 0.52 7.25 -12.90
CA THR A 102 1.07 8.19 -13.89
C THR A 102 2.60 8.27 -13.85
N ASN A 103 3.17 8.44 -12.67
CA ASN A 103 4.63 8.52 -12.52
C ASN A 103 5.30 7.18 -12.79
N TYR A 104 4.74 6.08 -12.31
CA TYR A 104 5.26 4.74 -12.54
C TYR A 104 5.29 4.40 -14.04
N LYS A 105 4.20 4.65 -14.75
CA LYS A 105 4.09 4.48 -16.20
C LYS A 105 5.15 5.25 -16.95
N LYS A 106 5.37 6.51 -16.55
CA LYS A 106 6.37 7.39 -17.17
C LYS A 106 7.80 6.90 -16.94
N ILE A 107 8.13 6.45 -15.73
CA ILE A 107 9.47 5.99 -15.36
C ILE A 107 9.83 4.70 -16.07
N HIS A 108 8.91 3.75 -16.13
CA HIS A 108 9.17 2.40 -16.65
C HIS A 108 8.73 2.18 -18.11
N GLY A 109 8.07 3.16 -18.73
CA GLY A 109 7.61 3.06 -20.13
C GLY A 109 6.51 2.02 -20.32
N VAL A 110 5.72 1.72 -19.28
CA VAL A 110 4.64 0.72 -19.30
C VAL A 110 3.28 1.40 -19.22
N ASN A 111 2.24 0.78 -19.80
CA ASN A 111 0.89 1.36 -19.80
C ASN A 111 -0.17 0.49 -19.10
N ASP A 112 0.06 -0.82 -19.02
CA ASP A 112 -0.89 -1.81 -18.52
C ASP A 112 -0.21 -2.86 -17.65
N ASN A 113 -0.98 -3.85 -17.21
CA ASN A 113 -0.51 -4.96 -16.37
C ASN A 113 0.20 -4.51 -15.07
N ILE A 114 -0.16 -3.32 -14.58
CA ILE A 114 0.42 -2.81 -13.34
C ILE A 114 -0.38 -3.36 -12.17
N ILE A 115 0.35 -3.89 -11.19
CA ILE A 115 -0.19 -4.42 -9.95
C ILE A 115 0.31 -3.61 -8.76
N ARG A 116 -0.57 -3.40 -7.81
CA ARG A 116 -0.27 -2.93 -6.46
C ARG A 116 -0.30 -4.12 -5.51
N ILE A 117 0.72 -4.25 -4.68
CA ILE A 117 0.75 -5.21 -3.58
C ILE A 117 0.95 -4.43 -2.29
N LEU A 118 0.06 -4.59 -1.34
CA LEU A 118 0.15 -3.98 -0.03
C LEU A 118 0.40 -5.08 1.00
N VAL A 119 1.57 -5.05 1.64
CA VAL A 119 1.96 -5.98 2.70
C VAL A 119 1.73 -5.32 4.04
N MET A 120 1.00 -6.00 4.93
CA MET A 120 0.79 -5.58 6.31
C MET A 120 2.03 -5.92 7.12
N LEU A 121 2.75 -4.89 7.61
CA LEU A 121 4.00 -5.10 8.34
C LEU A 121 3.77 -5.47 9.81
N GLU A 122 2.57 -5.24 10.31
CA GLU A 122 2.14 -5.51 11.68
C GLU A 122 0.72 -6.08 11.74
N ASP A 123 0.37 -6.66 12.87
CA ASP A 123 -0.99 -7.12 13.14
C ASP A 123 -1.99 -5.96 13.11
N TRP A 124 -3.20 -6.28 12.71
CA TRP A 124 -4.33 -5.34 12.75
C TRP A 124 -4.55 -4.76 14.16
N LYS A 125 -4.95 -3.51 14.19
CA LYS A 125 -5.31 -2.79 15.42
C LYS A 125 -6.68 -2.14 15.26
N PRO A 126 -7.46 -1.99 16.35
CA PRO A 126 -8.76 -1.33 16.30
C PRO A 126 -8.69 0.04 15.62
N GLY A 127 -9.61 0.28 14.70
CA GLY A 127 -9.67 1.51 13.91
C GLY A 127 -8.93 1.47 12.57
N HIS A 128 -8.11 0.45 12.33
CA HIS A 128 -7.51 0.24 11.02
C HIS A 128 -8.51 -0.42 10.07
N TYR A 129 -8.62 0.12 8.85
CA TYR A 129 -9.51 -0.38 7.82
C TYR A 129 -8.86 -0.32 6.44
N LEU A 130 -9.11 -1.33 5.64
CA LEU A 130 -8.77 -1.39 4.21
C LEU A 130 -10.00 -1.88 3.45
N GLU A 131 -10.30 -1.25 2.34
CA GLU A 131 -11.31 -1.69 1.39
C GLU A 131 -10.68 -1.87 0.02
N ILE A 132 -10.98 -2.98 -0.64
CA ILE A 132 -10.56 -3.25 -2.02
C ILE A 132 -11.78 -3.80 -2.75
N ASP A 133 -12.12 -3.18 -3.87
CA ASP A 133 -13.37 -3.41 -4.58
C ASP A 133 -14.56 -3.15 -3.62
N ASP A 134 -15.43 -4.08 -3.41
CA ASP A 134 -16.57 -3.96 -2.49
C ASP A 134 -16.37 -4.72 -1.16
N LYS A 135 -15.12 -5.07 -0.82
CA LYS A 135 -14.81 -5.84 0.38
C LYS A 135 -13.94 -5.07 1.36
N GLY A 136 -14.42 -5.00 2.60
CA GLY A 136 -13.67 -4.45 3.74
C GLY A 136 -12.83 -5.52 4.43
N PHE A 137 -11.62 -5.14 4.82
CA PHE A 137 -10.66 -6.00 5.51
C PHE A 137 -10.29 -5.42 6.87
N VAL A 138 -10.34 -6.28 7.87
CA VAL A 138 -9.94 -6.06 9.25
C VAL A 138 -9.34 -7.36 9.81
N ASN A 139 -8.73 -7.32 10.98
CA ASN A 139 -8.16 -8.50 11.64
C ASN A 139 -7.03 -9.20 10.87
N TRP A 140 -6.34 -8.49 9.98
CA TRP A 140 -5.16 -9.05 9.32
C TRP A 140 -4.02 -9.33 10.31
N LYS A 141 -3.10 -10.17 9.88
CA LYS A 141 -1.86 -10.46 10.58
C LYS A 141 -0.68 -9.81 9.85
N ALA A 142 0.40 -9.58 10.59
CA ALA A 142 1.68 -9.26 9.96
C ALA A 142 1.99 -10.32 8.90
N GLY A 143 2.36 -9.89 7.69
CA GLY A 143 2.59 -10.78 6.55
C GLY A 143 1.38 -11.01 5.65
N ASP A 144 0.17 -10.66 6.08
CA ASP A 144 -0.95 -10.64 5.13
C ASP A 144 -0.68 -9.62 4.04
N PHE A 145 -0.97 -9.99 2.81
CA PHE A 145 -0.86 -9.07 1.68
C PHE A 145 -2.13 -9.05 0.85
N PHE A 146 -2.35 -7.91 0.23
CA PHE A 146 -3.45 -7.63 -0.68
C PHE A 146 -2.87 -7.10 -1.98
N ALA A 147 -3.27 -7.67 -3.11
CA ALA A 147 -2.78 -7.25 -4.41
C ALA A 147 -3.93 -6.95 -5.35
N TRP A 148 -3.86 -5.85 -6.11
CA TRP A 148 -4.91 -5.44 -7.03
C TRP A 148 -4.36 -4.72 -8.25
N LYS A 149 -5.15 -4.71 -9.32
CA LYS A 149 -4.83 -4.03 -10.59
C LYS A 149 -5.21 -2.55 -10.54
N SER A 150 -4.69 -1.78 -11.46
CA SER A 150 -4.84 -0.30 -11.51
C SER A 150 -6.28 0.22 -11.49
N HIS A 151 -7.23 -0.55 -12.03
CA HIS A 151 -8.63 -0.12 -12.14
C HIS A 151 -9.49 -0.48 -10.92
N VAL A 152 -8.93 -1.18 -9.95
CA VAL A 152 -9.67 -1.62 -8.76
C VAL A 152 -9.78 -0.48 -7.74
N PRO A 153 -10.99 -0.04 -7.41
CA PRO A 153 -11.18 0.99 -6.42
C PRO A 153 -10.84 0.47 -5.03
N HIS A 154 -10.21 1.32 -4.24
CA HIS A 154 -9.82 0.98 -2.88
C HIS A 154 -9.85 2.20 -1.97
N ALA A 155 -9.96 1.95 -0.68
CA ALA A 155 -9.97 2.96 0.37
C ALA A 155 -9.21 2.45 1.60
N ALA A 156 -8.75 3.36 2.43
CA ALA A 156 -8.10 3.00 3.68
C ALA A 156 -8.33 4.06 4.76
N SER A 157 -8.34 3.62 6.02
CA SER A 157 -8.36 4.56 7.13
C SER A 157 -7.61 4.05 8.35
N ASN A 158 -7.22 4.98 9.19
CA ASN A 158 -6.83 4.75 10.57
C ASN A 158 -7.60 5.72 11.45
N ILE A 159 -8.67 5.24 12.07
CA ILE A 159 -9.50 5.98 13.03
C ILE A 159 -9.35 5.41 14.45
N GLY A 160 -8.24 4.73 14.70
CA GLY A 160 -7.92 4.10 15.97
C GLY A 160 -7.47 5.08 17.06
N GLU A 161 -6.89 4.54 18.12
CA GLU A 161 -6.40 5.31 19.25
C GLU A 161 -5.23 6.21 18.86
N GLU A 162 -5.02 7.27 19.65
CA GLU A 162 -3.90 8.18 19.51
C GLU A 162 -2.56 7.42 19.57
N ASN A 163 -1.60 7.85 18.75
CA ASN A 163 -0.26 7.23 18.65
C ASN A 163 -0.24 5.75 18.21
N ASN A 164 -1.26 5.32 17.50
CA ASN A 164 -1.35 3.98 16.95
C ASN A 164 -1.29 3.97 15.41
N PRO A 165 -0.14 4.31 14.80
CA PRO A 165 0.00 4.33 13.36
C PRO A 165 -0.11 2.92 12.76
N ARG A 166 -0.56 2.85 11.51
CA ARG A 166 -0.53 1.65 10.68
C ARG A 166 0.67 1.70 9.75
N TYR A 167 1.47 0.64 9.75
CA TYR A 167 2.61 0.51 8.86
C TYR A 167 2.35 -0.53 7.78
N THR A 168 2.63 -0.17 6.55
CA THR A 168 2.50 -1.06 5.39
C THR A 168 3.67 -0.88 4.43
N LEU A 169 4.02 -1.95 3.72
CA LEU A 169 4.91 -1.87 2.56
C LEU A 169 4.06 -1.96 1.30
N GLN A 170 4.17 -0.96 0.47
CA GLN A 170 3.53 -0.93 -0.83
C GLN A 170 4.56 -1.28 -1.91
N ILE A 171 4.22 -2.27 -2.72
CA ILE A 171 4.98 -2.70 -3.88
C ILE A 171 4.17 -2.34 -5.11
N THR A 172 4.79 -1.67 -6.08
CA THR A 172 4.22 -1.46 -7.40
C THR A 172 5.08 -2.18 -8.42
N ALA A 173 4.46 -2.96 -9.27
CA ALA A 173 5.18 -3.76 -10.25
C ALA A 173 4.38 -3.95 -11.54
N THR A 174 5.06 -4.41 -12.59
CA THR A 174 4.45 -4.86 -13.84
C THR A 174 4.38 -6.38 -13.82
N LEU A 175 3.22 -6.97 -14.15
CA LEU A 175 3.09 -8.42 -14.34
C LEU A 175 3.75 -8.83 -15.66
N SER A 176 4.57 -9.87 -15.60
CA SER A 176 5.29 -10.46 -16.75
C SER A 176 4.46 -11.50 -17.45
#